data_d9fb481bbe30f2a4eb2962254e6f960e
#
_entry.id   d9fb481bbe30f2a4eb2962254e6f960e
#
_cell.length_a   1.000
_cell.length_b   1.000
_cell.length_c   1.000
_cell.angle_alpha   90.00
_cell.angle_beta   90.00
_cell.angle_gamma   90.00
#
_symmetry.space_group_name_H-M   'P 1'
#
loop_
_entity.id
_entity.type
_entity.pdbx_description
1 polymer ?
#
loop_
_entity_poly.entity_id
_entity_poly.type
_entity_poly.pdbx_seq_one_letter_code
_entity_poly.pdbx_strand_id
1 'polypeptide(L)'
;MQIPSSHVIHQTGHWLLNHHRASALPGYLMLGSKQPVGSLVDLPEAALAEMGGLMAKVQRILEQTLQPKWLYIGRFGHSPGFPIHFHFIPVYAWVEELFWADERYRTLSRFAHIEDAATQTDGAELTLFVWREFGEAPVPPALQGPSIGQVIELLRGRFTQAQ
;
A
#
# COMPACT_ATOMS: atom_id res chain seq x y z
N MET A 1 7.23 -14.35 -9.66
CA MET A 1 6.52 -13.40 -10.56
C MET A 1 7.43 -12.19 -10.79
N GLN A 2 7.74 -11.86 -12.03
CA GLN A 2 8.65 -10.75 -12.33
C GLN A 2 7.89 -9.41 -12.29
N ILE A 3 8.40 -8.43 -11.52
CA ILE A 3 7.85 -7.08 -11.47
C ILE A 3 8.36 -6.32 -12.70
N PRO A 4 7.47 -5.74 -13.55
CA PRO A 4 7.91 -4.92 -14.67
C PRO A 4 8.75 -3.74 -14.20
N SER A 5 9.83 -3.42 -14.93
CA SER A 5 10.71 -2.28 -14.58
C SER A 5 9.95 -0.95 -14.52
N SER A 6 8.88 -0.81 -15.31
CA SER A 6 7.99 0.36 -15.29
C SER A 6 7.30 0.58 -13.94
N HIS A 7 7.11 -0.46 -13.12
CA HIS A 7 6.48 -0.38 -11.79
C HIS A 7 7.49 -0.27 -10.65
N VAL A 8 8.76 -0.55 -10.89
CA VAL A 8 9.81 -0.46 -9.85
C VAL A 8 10.08 1.01 -9.54
N ILE A 9 10.07 1.35 -8.25
CA ILE A 9 10.32 2.70 -7.75
C ILE A 9 11.71 2.80 -7.13
N HIS A 10 12.06 1.86 -6.25
CA HIS A 10 13.34 1.83 -5.56
C HIS A 10 13.74 0.40 -5.25
N GLN A 11 15.04 0.17 -5.10
CA GLN A 11 15.55 -1.13 -4.65
C GLN A 11 16.84 -0.97 -3.84
N THR A 12 17.04 -1.91 -2.96
CA THR A 12 18.27 -2.08 -2.17
C THR A 12 18.90 -3.44 -2.46
N GLY A 13 19.88 -3.84 -1.66
CA GLY A 13 20.42 -5.21 -1.73
C GLY A 13 19.37 -6.28 -1.42
N HIS A 14 18.45 -5.99 -0.50
CA HIS A 14 17.50 -6.97 0.04
C HIS A 14 16.05 -6.73 -0.34
N TRP A 15 15.66 -5.50 -0.68
CA TRP A 15 14.27 -5.09 -0.86
C TRP A 15 14.00 -4.47 -2.23
N LEU A 16 12.76 -4.64 -2.70
CA LEU A 16 12.23 -4.04 -3.91
C LEU A 16 10.93 -3.30 -3.59
N LEU A 17 10.90 -2.00 -3.89
CA LEU A 17 9.72 -1.16 -3.80
C LEU A 17 9.11 -0.97 -5.18
N ASN A 18 7.86 -1.30 -5.35
CA ASN A 18 7.13 -1.13 -6.61
C ASN A 18 5.70 -0.64 -6.38
N HIS A 19 5.08 -0.05 -7.40
CA HIS A 19 3.64 0.18 -7.42
C HIS A 19 2.91 -1.16 -7.51
N HIS A 20 1.81 -1.32 -6.76
CA HIS A 20 1.00 -2.54 -6.77
C HIS A 20 0.41 -2.77 -8.15
N ARG A 21 0.69 -3.92 -8.78
CA ARG A 21 0.37 -4.18 -10.18
C ARG A 21 -1.11 -4.24 -10.50
N ALA A 22 -1.89 -4.80 -9.58
CA ALA A 22 -3.32 -4.99 -9.77
C ALA A 22 -4.16 -3.81 -9.26
N SER A 23 -3.56 -2.84 -8.56
CA SER A 23 -4.32 -1.71 -8.02
C SER A 23 -4.33 -0.55 -9.00
N ALA A 24 -5.53 -0.03 -9.25
CA ALA A 24 -5.73 1.22 -9.97
C ALA A 24 -5.45 2.46 -9.10
N LEU A 25 -5.35 2.31 -7.75
CA LEU A 25 -5.12 3.43 -6.84
C LEU A 25 -3.70 3.97 -6.95
N PRO A 26 -3.50 5.24 -7.38
CA PRO A 26 -2.17 5.84 -7.44
C PRO A 26 -1.48 5.85 -6.08
N GLY A 27 -0.22 5.43 -6.03
CA GLY A 27 0.57 5.41 -4.79
C GLY A 27 0.36 4.18 -3.90
N TYR A 28 -0.43 3.21 -4.30
CA TYR A 28 -0.49 1.92 -3.63
C TYR A 28 0.81 1.15 -3.90
N LEU A 29 1.68 1.02 -2.90
CA LEU A 29 2.99 0.43 -3.07
C LEU A 29 3.11 -0.92 -2.37
N MET A 30 4.08 -1.70 -2.85
CA MET A 30 4.52 -2.95 -2.23
C MET A 30 6.03 -2.90 -2.00
N LEU A 31 6.44 -3.21 -0.78
CA LEU A 31 7.84 -3.44 -0.41
C LEU A 31 8.04 -4.93 -0.21
N GLY A 32 8.65 -5.59 -1.17
CA GLY A 32 8.88 -7.04 -1.16
C GLY A 32 10.34 -7.40 -0.95
N SER A 33 10.59 -8.53 -0.27
CA SER A 33 11.92 -9.12 -0.23
C SER A 33 12.36 -9.59 -1.61
N LYS A 34 13.63 -9.40 -1.93
CA LYS A 34 14.26 -10.00 -3.13
C LYS A 34 14.54 -11.49 -2.98
N GLN A 35 14.53 -11.98 -1.74
CA GLN A 35 14.67 -13.41 -1.47
C GLN A 35 13.31 -14.11 -1.49
N PRO A 36 13.24 -15.33 -2.01
CA PRO A 36 11.99 -16.06 -2.17
C PRO A 36 11.54 -16.73 -0.85
N VAL A 37 11.57 -15.99 0.26
CA VAL A 37 11.14 -16.46 1.58
C VAL A 37 9.80 -15.85 1.96
N GLY A 38 8.93 -16.65 2.59
CA GLY A 38 7.58 -16.24 2.98
C GLY A 38 7.47 -15.76 4.43
N SER A 39 8.53 -15.87 5.22
CA SER A 39 8.52 -15.53 6.63
C SER A 39 9.66 -14.58 7.01
N LEU A 40 9.41 -13.73 8.02
CA LEU A 40 10.45 -12.83 8.55
C LEU A 40 11.62 -13.60 9.16
N VAL A 41 11.36 -14.74 9.79
CA VAL A 41 12.41 -15.53 10.45
C VAL A 41 13.40 -16.16 9.47
N ASP A 42 13.03 -16.25 8.19
CA ASP A 42 13.86 -16.82 7.13
C ASP A 42 14.69 -15.76 6.40
N LEU A 43 14.50 -14.47 6.76
CA LEU A 43 15.28 -13.38 6.17
C LEU A 43 16.68 -13.30 6.81
N PRO A 44 17.72 -12.91 6.04
CA PRO A 44 19.02 -12.59 6.60
C PRO A 44 18.91 -11.43 7.59
N GLU A 45 19.78 -11.44 8.61
CA GLU A 45 19.86 -10.37 9.61
C GLU A 45 20.03 -8.98 8.97
N ALA A 46 20.84 -8.86 7.91
CA ALA A 46 21.02 -7.62 7.17
C ALA A 46 19.73 -7.09 6.54
N ALA A 47 18.87 -7.98 6.01
CA ALA A 47 17.57 -7.60 5.48
C ALA A 47 16.62 -7.11 6.58
N LEU A 48 16.63 -7.79 7.74
CA LEU A 48 15.84 -7.41 8.90
C LEU A 48 16.28 -6.07 9.48
N ALA A 49 17.60 -5.84 9.59
CA ALA A 49 18.16 -4.58 10.08
C ALA A 49 17.79 -3.38 9.17
N GLU A 50 17.77 -3.59 7.85
CA GLU A 50 17.41 -2.55 6.88
C GLU A 50 15.90 -2.21 6.88
N MET A 51 15.05 -3.20 7.16
CA MET A 51 13.61 -3.14 6.93
C MET A 51 12.94 -1.94 7.61
N GLY A 52 13.16 -1.75 8.90
CA GLY A 52 12.48 -0.68 9.66
C GLY A 52 12.79 0.72 9.14
N GLY A 53 14.08 0.99 8.89
CA GLY A 53 14.52 2.28 8.31
C GLY A 53 13.97 2.52 6.91
N LEU A 54 13.94 1.47 6.09
CA LEU A 54 13.39 1.57 4.73
C LEU A 54 11.87 1.78 4.75
N MET A 55 11.12 1.09 5.61
CA MET A 55 9.67 1.31 5.76
C MET A 55 9.37 2.75 6.18
N ALA A 56 10.09 3.29 7.15
CA ALA A 56 9.95 4.68 7.59
C ALA A 56 10.29 5.67 6.46
N LYS A 57 11.31 5.39 5.65
CA LYS A 57 11.66 6.19 4.47
C LYS A 57 10.55 6.17 3.43
N VAL A 58 9.98 5.00 3.12
CA VAL A 58 8.86 4.85 2.18
C VAL A 58 7.65 5.66 2.65
N GLN A 59 7.25 5.49 3.91
CA GLN A 59 6.14 6.24 4.51
C GLN A 59 6.34 7.74 4.37
N ARG A 60 7.49 8.27 4.82
CA ARG A 60 7.80 9.70 4.77
C ARG A 60 7.71 10.25 3.35
N ILE A 61 8.28 9.55 2.37
CA ILE A 61 8.25 9.98 0.96
C ILE A 61 6.83 9.99 0.42
N LEU A 62 6.02 8.95 0.71
CA LEU A 62 4.62 8.90 0.32
C LEU A 62 3.80 10.06 0.90
N GLU A 63 3.90 10.26 2.21
CA GLU A 63 3.17 11.32 2.92
C GLU A 63 3.53 12.71 2.41
N GLN A 64 4.83 12.98 2.21
CA GLN A 64 5.31 14.27 1.70
C GLN A 64 4.96 14.52 0.23
N THR A 65 4.88 13.48 -0.58
CA THR A 65 4.71 13.61 -2.04
C THR A 65 3.25 13.55 -2.47
N LEU A 66 2.48 12.65 -1.88
CA LEU A 66 1.10 12.37 -2.29
C LEU A 66 0.05 12.84 -1.27
N GLN A 67 0.47 13.18 -0.07
CA GLN A 67 -0.37 13.74 1.01
C GLN A 67 -1.68 12.95 1.25
N PRO A 68 -1.63 11.62 1.40
CA PRO A 68 -2.82 10.86 1.74
C PRO A 68 -3.35 11.31 3.12
N LYS A 69 -4.66 11.23 3.32
CA LYS A 69 -5.27 11.48 4.64
C LYS A 69 -4.82 10.42 5.66
N TRP A 70 -4.74 9.15 5.20
CA TRP A 70 -4.24 8.01 5.98
C TRP A 70 -3.28 7.19 5.15
N LEU A 71 -2.30 6.59 5.79
CA LEU A 71 -1.41 5.60 5.17
C LEU A 71 -1.38 4.36 6.05
N TYR A 72 -1.93 3.27 5.56
CA TYR A 72 -1.90 1.98 6.23
C TYR A 72 -0.73 1.14 5.72
N ILE A 73 -0.03 0.51 6.65
CA ILE A 73 1.05 -0.43 6.35
C ILE A 73 0.65 -1.78 6.90
N GLY A 74 0.57 -2.77 6.05
CA GLY A 74 0.15 -4.10 6.45
C GLY A 74 0.84 -5.21 5.67
N ARG A 75 0.86 -6.41 6.26
CA ARG A 75 1.30 -7.62 5.58
C ARG A 75 0.08 -8.47 5.27
N PHE A 76 -0.21 -8.64 3.98
CA PHE A 76 -1.29 -9.47 3.49
C PHE A 76 -0.76 -10.49 2.48
N GLY A 77 -1.51 -11.58 2.29
CA GLY A 77 -1.17 -12.62 1.33
C GLY A 77 -0.12 -13.61 1.86
N HIS A 78 -0.42 -14.89 1.68
CA HIS A 78 0.40 -16.00 2.18
C HIS A 78 0.52 -17.09 1.12
N SER A 79 0.28 -16.74 -0.16
CA SER A 79 0.33 -17.73 -1.24
C SER A 79 1.73 -18.33 -1.37
N PRO A 80 1.87 -19.63 -1.45
CA PRO A 80 3.16 -20.29 -1.66
C PRO A 80 3.88 -19.72 -2.88
N GLY A 81 5.18 -19.47 -2.76
CA GLY A 81 6.02 -18.93 -3.85
C GLY A 81 6.04 -17.41 -3.97
N PHE A 82 5.28 -16.70 -3.13
CA PHE A 82 5.42 -15.24 -3.02
C PHE A 82 6.38 -14.89 -1.90
N PRO A 83 7.38 -14.02 -2.15
CA PRO A 83 8.25 -13.52 -1.10
C PRO A 83 7.45 -12.66 -0.11
N ILE A 84 7.96 -12.58 1.12
CA ILE A 84 7.40 -11.68 2.13
C ILE A 84 7.35 -10.26 1.60
N HIS A 85 6.22 -9.58 1.79
CA HIS A 85 6.01 -8.22 1.33
C HIS A 85 5.09 -7.45 2.27
N PHE A 86 5.21 -6.12 2.21
CA PHE A 86 4.39 -5.17 2.94
C PHE A 86 3.68 -4.26 1.95
N HIS A 87 2.42 -4.00 2.24
CA HIS A 87 1.57 -3.09 1.49
C HIS A 87 1.61 -1.71 2.14
N PHE A 88 1.77 -0.68 1.34
CA PHE A 88 1.62 0.73 1.72
C PHE A 88 0.39 1.25 1.00
N ILE A 89 -0.69 1.43 1.73
CA ILE A 89 -2.02 1.70 1.19
C ILE A 89 -2.41 3.14 1.52
N PRO A 90 -2.30 4.08 0.55
CA PRO A 90 -2.73 5.44 0.76
C PRO A 90 -4.25 5.53 0.69
N VAL A 91 -4.85 6.21 1.65
CA VAL A 91 -6.26 6.58 1.63
C VAL A 91 -6.34 8.09 1.53
N TYR A 92 -6.73 8.56 0.37
CA TYR A 92 -6.98 9.98 0.11
C TYR A 92 -8.36 10.40 0.63
N ALA A 93 -8.60 11.70 0.84
CA ALA A 93 -9.90 12.19 1.30
C ALA A 93 -11.06 11.69 0.41
N TRP A 94 -10.90 11.75 -0.91
CA TRP A 94 -11.90 11.28 -1.86
C TRP A 94 -12.12 9.76 -1.82
N VAL A 95 -11.10 8.96 -1.46
CA VAL A 95 -11.24 7.49 -1.26
C VAL A 95 -12.08 7.22 -0.02
N GLU A 96 -11.81 7.94 1.05
CA GLU A 96 -12.59 7.83 2.29
C GLU A 96 -14.05 8.26 2.09
N GLU A 97 -14.32 9.29 1.31
CA GLU A 97 -15.69 9.70 0.93
C GLU A 97 -16.44 8.58 0.20
N LEU A 98 -15.77 7.90 -0.74
CA LEU A 98 -16.33 6.75 -1.44
C LEU A 98 -16.62 5.58 -0.48
N PHE A 99 -15.71 5.32 0.46
CA PHE A 99 -15.90 4.30 1.49
C PHE A 99 -17.13 4.59 2.35
N TRP A 100 -17.28 5.82 2.84
CA TRP A 100 -18.42 6.19 3.68
C TRP A 100 -19.76 6.16 2.92
N ALA A 101 -19.74 6.33 1.61
CA ALA A 101 -20.92 6.19 0.76
C ALA A 101 -21.31 4.72 0.51
N ASP A 102 -20.41 3.76 0.76
CA ASP A 102 -20.61 2.33 0.46
C ASP A 102 -20.86 1.51 1.73
N GLU A 103 -22.12 1.16 1.97
CA GLU A 103 -22.53 0.40 3.15
C GLU A 103 -21.99 -1.03 3.21
N ARG A 104 -21.53 -1.59 2.09
CA ARG A 104 -21.02 -2.97 2.03
C ARG A 104 -19.81 -3.18 2.94
N TYR A 105 -19.01 -2.14 3.17
CA TYR A 105 -17.75 -2.22 3.90
C TYR A 105 -17.84 -1.81 5.37
N ARG A 106 -18.95 -1.23 5.80
CA ARG A 106 -19.15 -0.76 7.17
C ARG A 106 -19.67 -1.86 8.10
N THR A 107 -18.95 -2.99 8.14
CA THR A 107 -19.37 -4.16 8.91
C THR A 107 -19.07 -4.04 10.39
N LEU A 108 -18.01 -3.33 10.78
CA LEU A 108 -17.66 -3.12 12.19
C LEU A 108 -18.74 -2.36 12.93
N SER A 109 -19.42 -1.44 12.27
CA SER A 109 -20.57 -0.72 12.86
C SER A 109 -21.72 -1.65 13.29
N ARG A 110 -21.78 -2.87 12.74
CA ARG A 110 -22.81 -3.87 13.04
C ARG A 110 -22.41 -4.79 14.19
N PHE A 111 -21.12 -4.93 14.47
CA PHE A 111 -20.58 -5.89 15.45
C PHE A 111 -19.98 -5.21 16.68
N ALA A 112 -19.52 -3.99 16.57
CA ALA A 112 -19.05 -3.21 17.70
C ALA A 112 -20.18 -2.28 18.15
N HIS A 113 -20.53 -2.31 19.44
CA HIS A 113 -21.37 -1.26 20.07
C HIS A 113 -20.56 0.03 20.23
N ILE A 114 -19.99 0.51 19.11
CA ILE A 114 -19.24 1.76 19.06
C ILE A 114 -20.29 2.85 18.80
N GLU A 115 -20.49 3.73 19.77
CA GLU A 115 -21.52 4.78 19.73
C GLU A 115 -21.37 5.71 18.50
N ASP A 116 -20.16 5.81 17.93
CA ASP A 116 -19.84 6.62 16.74
C ASP A 116 -19.47 5.80 15.49
N ALA A 117 -19.92 4.56 15.39
CA ALA A 117 -19.57 3.64 14.28
C ALA A 117 -19.96 4.16 12.87
N ALA A 118 -20.83 5.17 12.79
CA ALA A 118 -21.19 5.80 11.52
C ALA A 118 -20.05 6.70 10.95
N THR A 119 -19.09 7.10 11.79
CA THR A 119 -18.03 8.06 11.42
C THR A 119 -16.62 7.59 11.76
N GLN A 120 -16.49 6.43 12.42
CA GLN A 120 -15.20 5.89 12.84
C GLN A 120 -14.96 4.49 12.25
N THR A 121 -13.73 4.22 11.88
CA THR A 121 -13.24 2.90 11.45
C THR A 121 -11.84 2.68 12.03
N ASP A 122 -11.48 1.42 12.27
CA ASP A 122 -10.13 1.03 12.69
C ASP A 122 -9.12 0.95 11.53
N GLY A 123 -9.57 1.24 10.32
CA GLY A 123 -8.77 1.17 9.10
C GLY A 123 -8.79 -0.18 8.38
N ALA A 124 -9.18 -1.28 9.02
CA ALA A 124 -9.28 -2.58 8.36
C ALA A 124 -10.31 -2.56 7.21
N GLU A 125 -11.46 -1.93 7.46
CA GLU A 125 -12.52 -1.77 6.47
C GLU A 125 -12.07 -0.89 5.29
N LEU A 126 -11.33 0.19 5.55
CA LEU A 126 -10.75 1.06 4.51
C LEU A 126 -9.75 0.30 3.64
N THR A 127 -8.88 -0.51 4.25
CA THR A 127 -7.92 -1.32 3.47
C THR A 127 -8.61 -2.38 2.64
N LEU A 128 -9.69 -3.00 3.17
CA LEU A 128 -10.52 -3.94 2.43
C LEU A 128 -11.24 -3.27 1.27
N PHE A 129 -11.81 -2.08 1.48
CA PHE A 129 -12.43 -1.27 0.44
C PHE A 129 -11.45 -0.97 -0.71
N VAL A 130 -10.25 -0.48 -0.38
CA VAL A 130 -9.22 -0.21 -1.39
C VAL A 130 -8.85 -1.48 -2.16
N TRP A 131 -8.67 -2.60 -1.48
CA TRP A 131 -8.38 -3.86 -2.13
C TRP A 131 -9.45 -4.26 -3.14
N ARG A 132 -10.73 -4.23 -2.73
CA ARG A 132 -11.85 -4.67 -3.56
C ARG A 132 -12.12 -3.70 -4.71
N GLU A 133 -12.26 -2.42 -4.41
CA GLU A 133 -12.74 -1.46 -5.40
C GLU A 133 -11.62 -0.99 -6.35
N PHE A 134 -10.38 -0.93 -5.91
CA PHE A 134 -9.25 -0.49 -6.75
C PHE A 134 -8.36 -1.63 -7.25
N GLY A 135 -8.51 -2.85 -6.72
CA GLY A 135 -7.69 -4.00 -7.08
C GLY A 135 -8.43 -5.11 -7.79
N GLU A 136 -9.67 -5.40 -7.39
CA GLU A 136 -10.44 -6.54 -7.89
C GLU A 136 -11.65 -6.13 -8.76
N ALA A 137 -12.18 -4.93 -8.59
CA ALA A 137 -13.33 -4.47 -9.37
C ALA A 137 -12.97 -4.38 -10.86
N PRO A 138 -13.83 -4.91 -11.76
CA PRO A 138 -13.61 -4.84 -13.22
C PRO A 138 -13.50 -3.39 -13.73
N VAL A 139 -14.20 -2.49 -13.07
CA VAL A 139 -14.14 -1.04 -13.33
C VAL A 139 -13.91 -0.35 -11.99
N PRO A 140 -12.72 0.17 -11.75
CA PRO A 140 -12.44 0.89 -10.52
C PRO A 140 -13.22 2.22 -10.46
N PRO A 141 -13.42 2.79 -9.27
CA PRO A 141 -13.97 4.13 -9.11
C PRO A 141 -13.19 5.16 -9.89
N ALA A 142 -13.83 6.29 -10.21
CA ALA A 142 -13.17 7.41 -10.88
C ALA A 142 -11.99 7.90 -10.03
N LEU A 143 -10.81 7.92 -10.65
CA LEU A 143 -9.57 8.31 -9.99
C LEU A 143 -9.43 9.82 -9.95
N GLN A 144 -8.87 10.34 -8.85
CA GLN A 144 -8.52 11.74 -8.72
C GLN A 144 -6.99 11.90 -8.56
N GLY A 145 -6.45 13.01 -9.05
CA GLY A 145 -5.03 13.33 -8.94
C GLY A 145 -4.17 12.75 -10.08
N PRO A 146 -2.86 12.57 -9.84
CA PRO A 146 -1.93 12.13 -10.86
C PRO A 146 -2.14 10.68 -11.26
N SER A 147 -1.81 10.33 -12.50
CA SER A 147 -1.83 8.95 -12.98
C SER A 147 -0.78 8.09 -12.27
N ILE A 148 -0.95 6.77 -12.32
CA ILE A 148 0.03 5.82 -11.75
C ILE A 148 1.43 6.06 -12.31
N GLY A 149 1.57 6.30 -13.63
CA GLY A 149 2.86 6.58 -14.24
C GLY A 149 3.52 7.85 -13.68
N GLN A 150 2.75 8.92 -13.54
CA GLN A 150 3.23 10.17 -12.93
C GLN A 150 3.65 9.97 -11.48
N VAL A 151 2.89 9.22 -10.71
CA VAL A 151 3.23 8.89 -9.30
C VAL A 151 4.53 8.10 -9.22
N ILE A 152 4.72 7.11 -10.06
CA ILE A 152 5.94 6.31 -10.08
C ILE A 152 7.15 7.21 -10.36
N GLU A 153 7.08 8.09 -11.36
CA GLU A 153 8.19 8.99 -11.70
C GLU A 153 8.47 10.01 -10.57
N LEU A 154 7.44 10.58 -9.96
CA LEU A 154 7.59 11.46 -8.81
C LEU A 154 8.32 10.77 -7.65
N LEU A 155 7.88 9.56 -7.30
CA LEU A 155 8.48 8.81 -6.20
C LEU A 155 9.92 8.39 -6.52
N ARG A 156 10.23 7.95 -7.74
CA ARG A 156 11.61 7.67 -8.18
C ARG A 156 12.52 8.87 -7.95
N GLY A 157 12.08 10.06 -8.36
CA GLY A 157 12.84 11.29 -8.16
C GLY A 157 13.12 11.57 -6.67
N ARG A 158 12.13 11.36 -5.79
CA ARG A 158 12.30 11.54 -4.35
C ARG A 158 13.26 10.53 -3.71
N PHE A 159 13.20 9.27 -4.13
CA PHE A 159 14.13 8.25 -3.63
C PHE A 159 15.58 8.50 -4.07
N THR A 160 15.81 9.07 -5.25
CA THR A 160 17.13 9.44 -5.73
C THR A 160 17.71 10.64 -4.99
N GLN A 161 16.89 11.63 -4.63
CA GLN A 161 17.32 12.84 -3.91
C GLN A 161 17.60 12.60 -2.42
N ALA A 162 17.04 11.56 -1.85
CA ALA A 162 17.14 11.23 -0.42
C ALA A 162 18.29 10.25 -0.10
N GLN A 163 19.21 10.05 -1.03
CA GLN A 163 20.47 9.36 -0.81
C GLN A 163 21.51 10.37 -0.32
#